data_7c8e06e09200261cc1e5b2781ad6a6f1
#
_entry.id   7c8e06e09200261cc1e5b2781ad6a6f1
#
_cell.length_a   1.000
_cell.length_b   1.000
_cell.length_c   1.000
_cell.angle_alpha   90.00
_cell.angle_beta   90.00
_cell.angle_gamma   90.00
#
_symmetry.space_group_name_H-M   'P 1'
#
loop_
_entity.id
_entity.type
_entity.pdbx_description
1 polymer ?
#
loop_
_entity_poly.entity_id
_entity_poly.type
_entity_poly.pdbx_seq_one_letter_code
_entity_poly.pdbx_strand_id
1 'polypeptide(L)'
;MNRRRQKRPNWFLISLLVLLIAGFTYMDRFIIPTYQSPFVPTATATPPPEQYITQAQELFNQGKLSQAIDAYKQAQALKPNDPSIYVAMAQVQVFAGDYKDAQTNSEDALLLNANLSEANAVRASALDWQGNYLDAEAAVKHALELDPNNADAHAYYAEILTDEYLTGSGTSTDVLNTAIAESKTALTLSPNSLEAHRARGYILEATGNYEESIREYQAADKINDNIEDVHLQLGSNYRALGSYDQAVEEFGKANTLNPADPTANLLISRTYATVGEYAKAVQYAESAVKAVPSDPNLIGNLGVMYYSNVDWSDAIKELSLAINGGTTDDGQKVTSIQLTTNTHIVEYYYTYALVLAHLNRCSEALQIAQLVQSRVPSDATAMTQASAAIQICQKNLASSPTPTPVSSSKGKTTPVSSAVTSTPIPLATPTP
;
A
#
# COMPACT_ATOMS: atom_id res chain seq x y z
N MET A 1 -80.97 -51.12 -7.40
CA MET A 1 -81.29 -49.69 -7.47
C MET A 1 -80.97 -48.99 -6.15
N ASN A 2 -79.82 -48.32 -6.04
CA ASN A 2 -79.36 -47.68 -4.81
C ASN A 2 -79.66 -46.16 -4.90
N ARG A 3 -80.74 -45.73 -4.25
CA ARG A 3 -81.11 -44.27 -4.16
C ARG A 3 -80.12 -43.56 -3.25
N ARG A 4 -79.15 -42.76 -3.80
CA ARG A 4 -78.34 -41.81 -3.04
C ARG A 4 -79.27 -40.74 -2.39
N ARG A 5 -79.38 -40.75 -1.05
CA ARG A 5 -80.00 -39.65 -0.28
C ARG A 5 -79.21 -38.37 -0.53
N GLN A 6 -79.78 -37.37 -1.18
CA GLN A 6 -79.26 -36.01 -1.28
C GLN A 6 -79.27 -35.43 0.14
N LYS A 7 -78.10 -35.08 0.66
CA LYS A 7 -77.96 -34.35 1.94
C LYS A 7 -78.50 -32.92 1.69
N ARG A 8 -79.53 -32.55 2.44
CA ARG A 8 -80.07 -31.18 2.39
C ARG A 8 -78.97 -30.21 2.86
N PRO A 9 -78.75 -29.06 2.19
CA PRO A 9 -77.79 -28.09 2.66
C PRO A 9 -78.22 -27.52 4.00
N ASN A 10 -77.25 -27.44 4.94
CA ASN A 10 -77.51 -26.89 6.26
C ASN A 10 -77.49 -25.38 6.18
N TRP A 11 -78.64 -24.77 5.95
CA TRP A 11 -78.87 -23.33 5.75
C TRP A 11 -78.34 -22.49 6.96
N PHE A 12 -78.37 -23.06 8.15
CA PHE A 12 -77.77 -22.40 9.34
C PHE A 12 -76.27 -22.24 9.22
N LEU A 13 -75.54 -23.27 8.73
CA LEU A 13 -74.13 -23.20 8.50
C LEU A 13 -73.77 -22.24 7.36
N ILE A 14 -74.57 -22.20 6.31
CA ILE A 14 -74.36 -21.28 5.19
C ILE A 14 -74.57 -19.81 5.60
N SER A 15 -75.64 -19.51 6.37
CA SER A 15 -75.88 -18.17 6.88
C SER A 15 -74.83 -17.72 7.90
N LEU A 16 -74.33 -18.61 8.76
CA LEU A 16 -73.23 -18.30 9.65
C LEU A 16 -71.92 -17.98 8.91
N LEU A 17 -71.64 -18.75 7.86
CA LEU A 17 -70.45 -18.52 7.04
C LEU A 17 -70.51 -17.18 6.27
N VAL A 18 -71.70 -16.83 5.73
CA VAL A 18 -71.94 -15.55 5.08
C VAL A 18 -71.78 -14.37 6.06
N LEU A 19 -72.27 -14.51 7.30
CA LEU A 19 -72.12 -13.51 8.35
C LEU A 19 -70.66 -13.34 8.76
N LEU A 20 -69.89 -14.44 8.88
CA LEU A 20 -68.47 -14.39 9.17
C LEU A 20 -67.69 -13.71 8.04
N ILE A 21 -67.96 -14.04 6.76
CA ILE A 21 -67.34 -13.39 5.59
C ILE A 21 -67.69 -11.90 5.57
N ALA A 22 -68.97 -11.52 5.77
CA ALA A 22 -69.36 -10.11 5.83
C ALA A 22 -68.70 -9.36 7.00
N GLY A 23 -68.59 -9.99 8.17
CA GLY A 23 -67.86 -9.43 9.32
C GLY A 23 -66.37 -9.23 9.04
N PHE A 24 -65.72 -10.22 8.41
CA PHE A 24 -64.33 -10.14 8.04
C PHE A 24 -64.04 -9.05 6.98
N THR A 25 -64.93 -8.97 5.97
CA THR A 25 -64.80 -7.93 4.93
C THR A 25 -65.13 -6.52 5.49
N TYR A 26 -66.01 -6.41 6.45
CA TYR A 26 -66.27 -5.14 7.13
C TYR A 26 -65.09 -4.73 8.01
N MET A 27 -64.50 -5.65 8.76
CA MET A 27 -63.29 -5.39 9.53
C MET A 27 -62.10 -4.98 8.64
N ASP A 28 -61.85 -5.70 7.55
CA ASP A 28 -60.75 -5.41 6.62
C ASP A 28 -60.91 -4.07 5.92
N ARG A 29 -62.15 -3.67 5.54
CA ARG A 29 -62.39 -2.46 4.76
C ARG A 29 -62.60 -1.20 5.60
N PHE A 30 -63.12 -1.32 6.82
CA PHE A 30 -63.52 -0.16 7.64
C PHE A 30 -62.82 -0.06 8.99
N ILE A 31 -62.36 -1.18 9.59
CA ILE A 31 -61.75 -1.17 10.92
C ILE A 31 -60.22 -1.24 10.84
N ILE A 32 -59.67 -2.16 10.03
CA ILE A 32 -58.22 -2.32 9.89
C ILE A 32 -57.53 -1.06 9.38
N PRO A 33 -58.07 -0.32 8.35
CA PRO A 33 -57.45 0.90 7.89
C PRO A 33 -57.42 2.05 8.91
N THR A 34 -58.30 2.02 9.91
CA THR A 34 -58.36 3.05 10.97
C THR A 34 -57.40 2.77 12.16
N TYR A 35 -56.88 1.56 12.26
CA TYR A 35 -55.88 1.25 13.26
C TYR A 35 -54.48 1.40 12.62
N GLN A 36 -53.72 2.35 13.10
CA GLN A 36 -52.26 2.38 12.78
C GLN A 36 -51.64 1.05 13.22
N SER A 37 -50.96 0.37 12.29
CA SER A 37 -50.27 -0.89 12.61
C SER A 37 -49.32 -0.64 13.78
N PRO A 38 -49.40 -1.42 14.87
CA PRO A 38 -48.46 -1.28 15.97
C PRO A 38 -47.01 -1.66 15.57
N PHE A 39 -46.83 -2.12 14.32
CA PHE A 39 -45.56 -2.49 13.73
C PHE A 39 -45.13 -1.55 12.58
N VAL A 40 -45.76 -0.36 12.43
CA VAL A 40 -45.14 0.65 11.57
C VAL A 40 -43.87 1.10 12.25
N PRO A 41 -42.69 0.81 11.69
CA PRO A 41 -41.46 1.30 12.28
C PRO A 41 -41.56 2.81 12.35
N THR A 42 -41.49 3.37 13.55
CA THR A 42 -41.39 4.82 13.72
C THR A 42 -40.15 5.22 12.91
N ALA A 43 -40.32 6.12 11.94
CA ALA A 43 -39.18 6.64 11.22
C ALA A 43 -38.18 7.17 12.24
N THR A 44 -37.06 6.47 12.39
CA THR A 44 -35.97 6.94 13.24
C THR A 44 -35.55 8.26 12.62
N ALA A 45 -35.59 9.35 13.39
CA ALA A 45 -35.15 10.64 12.88
C ALA A 45 -33.72 10.48 12.35
N THR A 46 -33.48 10.83 11.11
CA THR A 46 -32.13 10.83 10.54
C THR A 46 -31.27 11.75 11.41
N PRO A 47 -30.14 11.30 11.94
CA PRO A 47 -29.26 12.15 12.71
C PRO A 47 -28.88 13.40 11.95
N PRO A 48 -28.69 14.55 12.60
CA PRO A 48 -28.24 15.76 11.94
C PRO A 48 -26.80 15.57 11.40
N PRO A 49 -26.39 16.27 10.33
CA PRO A 49 -25.08 16.13 9.73
C PRO A 49 -23.93 16.38 10.71
N GLU A 50 -24.10 17.25 11.69
CA GLU A 50 -23.12 17.54 12.74
C GLU A 50 -22.77 16.31 13.58
N GLN A 51 -23.73 15.41 13.80
CA GLN A 51 -23.50 14.16 14.52
C GLN A 51 -22.56 13.24 13.71
N TYR A 52 -22.72 13.16 12.41
CA TYR A 52 -21.84 12.37 11.54
C TYR A 52 -20.45 12.99 11.44
N ILE A 53 -20.32 14.32 11.42
CA ILE A 53 -19.04 15.02 11.46
C ILE A 53 -18.30 14.70 12.76
N THR A 54 -18.97 14.82 13.91
CA THR A 54 -18.38 14.48 15.22
C THR A 54 -17.97 12.99 15.27
N GLN A 55 -18.82 12.10 14.77
CA GLN A 55 -18.52 10.67 14.69
C GLN A 55 -17.29 10.42 13.79
N ALA A 56 -17.18 11.12 12.66
CA ALA A 56 -16.03 10.98 11.77
C ALA A 56 -14.72 11.42 12.45
N GLN A 57 -14.75 12.52 13.17
CA GLN A 57 -13.60 13.01 13.95
C GLN A 57 -13.18 12.02 15.05
N GLU A 58 -14.15 11.46 15.78
CA GLU A 58 -13.89 10.44 16.80
C GLU A 58 -13.28 9.15 16.17
N LEU A 59 -13.79 8.74 15.02
CA LEU A 59 -13.28 7.58 14.29
C LEU A 59 -11.86 7.84 13.74
N PHE A 60 -11.58 9.04 13.24
CA PHE A 60 -10.24 9.46 12.84
C PHE A 60 -9.27 9.37 14.03
N ASN A 61 -9.64 9.92 15.18
CA ASN A 61 -8.83 9.84 16.39
C ASN A 61 -8.62 8.41 16.92
N GLN A 62 -9.47 7.45 16.50
CA GLN A 62 -9.33 6.02 16.78
C GLN A 62 -8.56 5.25 15.69
N GLY A 63 -8.01 5.92 14.67
CA GLY A 63 -7.34 5.29 13.53
C GLY A 63 -8.28 4.53 12.58
N LYS A 64 -9.59 4.66 12.74
CA LYS A 64 -10.61 3.97 11.92
C LYS A 64 -10.93 4.78 10.66
N LEU A 65 -9.91 4.97 9.81
CA LEU A 65 -9.96 5.92 8.70
C LEU A 65 -11.10 5.64 7.71
N SER A 66 -11.28 4.39 7.28
CA SER A 66 -12.37 4.03 6.36
C SER A 66 -13.75 4.32 6.96
N GLN A 67 -13.94 4.08 8.25
CA GLN A 67 -15.21 4.37 8.93
C GLN A 67 -15.42 5.88 9.11
N ALA A 68 -14.35 6.64 9.34
CA ALA A 68 -14.39 8.10 9.38
C ALA A 68 -14.82 8.68 8.03
N ILE A 69 -14.25 8.18 6.93
CA ILE A 69 -14.64 8.55 5.56
C ILE A 69 -16.12 8.25 5.31
N ASP A 70 -16.61 7.07 5.73
CA ASP A 70 -18.03 6.71 5.58
C ASP A 70 -18.96 7.62 6.38
N ALA A 71 -18.56 8.04 7.58
CA ALA A 71 -19.31 9.00 8.38
C ALA A 71 -19.34 10.39 7.71
N TYR A 72 -18.22 10.86 7.15
CA TYR A 72 -18.20 12.09 6.35
C TYR A 72 -19.10 12.01 5.10
N LYS A 73 -19.12 10.88 4.39
CA LYS A 73 -20.05 10.65 3.27
C LYS A 73 -21.52 10.78 3.68
N GLN A 74 -21.87 10.32 4.90
CA GLN A 74 -23.21 10.50 5.43
C GLN A 74 -23.53 11.97 5.74
N ALA A 75 -22.57 12.71 6.32
CA ALA A 75 -22.70 14.15 6.54
C ALA A 75 -22.85 14.91 5.21
N GLN A 76 -22.03 14.57 4.20
CA GLN A 76 -22.06 15.13 2.85
C GLN A 76 -23.43 14.91 2.17
N ALA A 77 -24.01 13.72 2.28
CA ALA A 77 -25.32 13.41 1.71
C ALA A 77 -26.44 14.29 2.32
N LEU A 78 -26.30 14.73 3.56
CA LEU A 78 -27.25 15.61 4.23
C LEU A 78 -26.98 17.10 3.98
N LYS A 79 -25.70 17.49 3.74
CA LYS A 79 -25.27 18.85 3.42
C LYS A 79 -24.33 18.86 2.21
N PRO A 80 -24.82 18.59 1.00
CA PRO A 80 -23.97 18.47 -0.19
C PRO A 80 -23.32 19.81 -0.62
N ASN A 81 -23.75 20.94 -0.10
CA ASN A 81 -23.21 22.26 -0.44
C ASN A 81 -22.32 22.85 0.68
N ASP A 82 -21.89 22.05 1.64
CA ASP A 82 -20.98 22.48 2.70
C ASP A 82 -19.54 22.05 2.35
N PRO A 83 -18.68 22.97 1.87
CA PRO A 83 -17.34 22.61 1.41
C PRO A 83 -16.44 22.11 2.55
N SER A 84 -16.72 22.46 3.80
CA SER A 84 -15.91 22.03 4.95
C SER A 84 -15.94 20.50 5.16
N ILE A 85 -17.07 19.86 4.84
CA ILE A 85 -17.21 18.41 4.93
C ILE A 85 -16.31 17.70 3.90
N TYR A 86 -16.23 18.24 2.70
CA TYR A 86 -15.37 17.70 1.64
C TYR A 86 -13.88 17.84 2.01
N VAL A 87 -13.48 19.01 2.54
CA VAL A 87 -12.10 19.24 3.01
C VAL A 87 -11.74 18.27 4.12
N ALA A 88 -12.57 18.17 5.16
CA ALA A 88 -12.31 17.27 6.29
C ALA A 88 -12.25 15.79 5.83
N MET A 89 -13.12 15.37 4.90
CA MET A 89 -13.09 14.05 4.33
C MET A 89 -11.79 13.83 3.53
N ALA A 90 -11.39 14.80 2.71
CA ALA A 90 -10.16 14.74 1.92
C ALA A 90 -8.91 14.63 2.80
N GLN A 91 -8.86 15.34 3.92
CA GLN A 91 -7.76 15.20 4.90
C GLN A 91 -7.66 13.77 5.43
N VAL A 92 -8.78 13.16 5.85
CA VAL A 92 -8.78 11.75 6.30
C VAL A 92 -8.36 10.80 5.18
N GLN A 93 -8.76 11.08 3.94
CA GLN A 93 -8.38 10.27 2.78
C GLN A 93 -6.88 10.34 2.48
N VAL A 94 -6.21 11.47 2.71
CA VAL A 94 -4.74 11.57 2.62
C VAL A 94 -4.09 10.60 3.61
N PHE A 95 -4.54 10.58 4.88
CA PHE A 95 -4.03 9.62 5.86
C PHE A 95 -4.39 8.15 5.57
N ALA A 96 -5.48 7.92 4.83
CA ALA A 96 -5.89 6.58 4.40
C ALA A 96 -5.17 6.08 3.14
N GLY A 97 -4.34 6.92 2.49
CA GLY A 97 -3.71 6.59 1.21
C GLY A 97 -4.64 6.71 -0.01
N ASP A 98 -5.86 7.22 0.18
CA ASP A 98 -6.87 7.38 -0.87
C ASP A 98 -6.66 8.71 -1.63
N TYR A 99 -5.45 8.95 -2.12
CA TYR A 99 -5.01 10.25 -2.64
C TYR A 99 -5.84 10.79 -3.81
N LYS A 100 -6.32 9.91 -4.70
CA LYS A 100 -7.19 10.32 -5.82
C LYS A 100 -8.56 10.81 -5.35
N ASP A 101 -9.12 10.14 -4.35
CA ASP A 101 -10.40 10.53 -3.76
C ASP A 101 -10.22 11.82 -2.93
N ALA A 102 -9.09 11.98 -2.24
CA ALA A 102 -8.73 13.21 -1.53
C ALA A 102 -8.62 14.40 -2.50
N GLN A 103 -7.95 14.23 -3.63
CA GLN A 103 -7.90 15.23 -4.70
C GLN A 103 -9.30 15.57 -5.19
N THR A 104 -10.12 14.57 -5.52
CA THR A 104 -11.49 14.79 -6.03
C THR A 104 -12.34 15.57 -5.02
N ASN A 105 -12.33 15.17 -3.74
CA ASN A 105 -13.10 15.85 -2.72
C ASN A 105 -12.61 17.28 -2.46
N SER A 106 -11.31 17.52 -2.49
CA SER A 106 -10.77 18.89 -2.38
C SER A 106 -11.17 19.77 -3.58
N GLU A 107 -11.20 19.21 -4.79
CA GLU A 107 -11.69 19.88 -5.99
C GLU A 107 -13.20 20.15 -5.93
N ASP A 108 -14.00 19.22 -5.41
CA ASP A 108 -15.44 19.43 -5.16
C ASP A 108 -15.67 20.55 -4.14
N ALA A 109 -14.85 20.64 -3.07
CA ALA A 109 -14.89 21.78 -2.15
C ALA A 109 -14.59 23.11 -2.87
N LEU A 110 -13.63 23.12 -3.80
CA LEU A 110 -13.28 24.31 -4.59
C LEU A 110 -14.35 24.69 -5.61
N LEU A 111 -15.14 23.74 -6.13
CA LEU A 111 -16.31 24.04 -6.95
C LEU A 111 -17.38 24.77 -6.14
N LEU A 112 -17.51 24.49 -4.84
CA LEU A 112 -18.45 25.16 -3.95
C LEU A 112 -17.91 26.52 -3.47
N ASN A 113 -16.61 26.62 -3.21
CA ASN A 113 -15.91 27.85 -2.81
C ASN A 113 -14.48 27.87 -3.35
N ALA A 114 -14.26 28.56 -4.46
CA ALA A 114 -12.98 28.63 -5.15
C ALA A 114 -11.85 29.30 -4.32
N ASN A 115 -12.20 30.10 -3.30
CA ASN A 115 -11.24 30.85 -2.48
C ASN A 115 -10.99 30.14 -1.12
N LEU A 116 -11.10 28.82 -1.05
CA LEU A 116 -10.90 28.07 0.17
C LEU A 116 -9.44 27.60 0.26
N SER A 117 -8.67 28.24 1.15
CA SER A 117 -7.25 27.96 1.36
C SER A 117 -7.04 26.49 1.78
N GLU A 118 -7.85 25.99 2.70
CA GLU A 118 -7.76 24.64 3.25
C GLU A 118 -7.97 23.58 2.14
N ALA A 119 -8.92 23.81 1.23
CA ALA A 119 -9.14 22.88 0.11
C ALA A 119 -7.95 22.83 -0.85
N ASN A 120 -7.34 23.99 -1.16
CA ASN A 120 -6.13 24.04 -1.96
C ASN A 120 -4.94 23.37 -1.26
N ALA A 121 -4.81 23.51 0.05
CA ALA A 121 -3.77 22.87 0.84
C ALA A 121 -3.89 21.34 0.82
N VAL A 122 -5.08 20.80 1.08
CA VAL A 122 -5.32 19.34 1.05
C VAL A 122 -5.16 18.79 -0.36
N ARG A 123 -5.62 19.55 -1.39
CA ARG A 123 -5.39 19.17 -2.79
C ARG A 123 -3.91 19.07 -3.12
N ALA A 124 -3.10 20.01 -2.59
CA ALA A 124 -1.65 19.99 -2.78
C ALA A 124 -1.02 18.73 -2.18
N SER A 125 -1.36 18.40 -0.93
CA SER A 125 -0.89 17.17 -0.29
C SER A 125 -1.30 15.93 -1.08
N ALA A 126 -2.55 15.85 -1.54
CA ALA A 126 -3.02 14.73 -2.34
C ALA A 126 -2.30 14.58 -3.70
N LEU A 127 -1.91 15.69 -4.33
CA LEU A 127 -1.12 15.70 -5.57
C LEU A 127 0.33 15.30 -5.33
N ASP A 128 0.91 15.72 -4.23
CA ASP A 128 2.28 15.40 -3.81
C ASP A 128 2.45 13.89 -3.64
N TRP A 129 1.58 13.26 -2.86
CA TRP A 129 1.56 11.80 -2.69
C TRP A 129 1.30 11.01 -3.99
N GLN A 130 0.76 11.65 -5.02
CA GLN A 130 0.63 11.07 -6.37
C GLN A 130 1.89 11.30 -7.23
N GLY A 131 2.92 12.00 -6.72
CA GLY A 131 4.12 12.37 -7.46
C GLY A 131 3.93 13.54 -8.44
N ASN A 132 2.81 14.26 -8.35
CA ASN A 132 2.49 15.40 -9.20
C ASN A 132 3.03 16.71 -8.59
N TYR A 133 4.33 16.79 -8.33
CA TYR A 133 4.98 17.85 -7.55
C TYR A 133 4.71 19.26 -8.08
N LEU A 134 4.73 19.47 -9.40
CA LEU A 134 4.49 20.81 -9.99
C LEU A 134 3.07 21.32 -9.71
N ASP A 135 2.07 20.45 -9.83
CA ASP A 135 0.68 20.83 -9.55
C ASP A 135 0.44 20.97 -8.05
N ALA A 136 1.14 20.16 -7.22
CA ALA A 136 1.12 20.25 -5.78
C ALA A 136 1.69 21.60 -5.32
N GLU A 137 2.86 21.99 -5.82
CA GLU A 137 3.48 23.30 -5.50
C GLU A 137 2.60 24.48 -5.93
N ALA A 138 1.99 24.41 -7.12
CA ALA A 138 1.06 25.45 -7.57
C ALA A 138 -0.17 25.57 -6.66
N ALA A 139 -0.74 24.44 -6.23
CA ALA A 139 -1.91 24.42 -5.36
C ALA A 139 -1.60 24.96 -3.97
N VAL A 140 -0.47 24.56 -3.35
CA VAL A 140 -0.10 25.03 -2.01
C VAL A 140 0.28 26.51 -2.00
N LYS A 141 0.96 27.01 -3.03
CA LYS A 141 1.23 28.45 -3.16
C LYS A 141 -0.05 29.24 -3.27
N HIS A 142 -1.02 28.73 -4.03
CA HIS A 142 -2.34 29.38 -4.09
C HIS A 142 -3.08 29.35 -2.76
N ALA A 143 -2.97 28.27 -1.98
CA ALA A 143 -3.50 28.21 -0.62
C ALA A 143 -2.90 29.33 0.26
N LEU A 144 -1.58 29.53 0.20
CA LEU A 144 -0.87 30.57 0.96
C LEU A 144 -1.14 32.00 0.45
N GLU A 145 -1.46 32.18 -0.84
CA GLU A 145 -1.94 33.46 -1.37
C GLU A 145 -3.32 33.83 -0.78
N LEU A 146 -4.20 32.83 -0.60
CA LEU A 146 -5.53 33.03 -0.04
C LEU A 146 -5.49 33.25 1.48
N ASP A 147 -4.69 32.46 2.19
CA ASP A 147 -4.45 32.62 3.63
C ASP A 147 -2.97 32.36 3.97
N PRO A 148 -2.17 33.44 4.16
CA PRO A 148 -0.77 33.32 4.55
C PRO A 148 -0.53 32.76 5.97
N ASN A 149 -1.57 32.54 6.76
CA ASN A 149 -1.50 31.97 8.10
C ASN A 149 -2.06 30.52 8.15
N ASN A 150 -2.32 29.90 7.02
CA ASN A 150 -2.74 28.50 6.96
C ASN A 150 -1.55 27.59 7.33
N ALA A 151 -1.55 27.10 8.58
CA ALA A 151 -0.47 26.25 9.11
C ALA A 151 -0.31 24.95 8.33
N ASP A 152 -1.40 24.33 7.91
CA ASP A 152 -1.38 23.06 7.15
C ASP A 152 -0.83 23.29 5.73
N ALA A 153 -1.13 24.42 5.11
CA ALA A 153 -0.53 24.79 3.83
C ALA A 153 0.98 24.96 3.94
N HIS A 154 1.48 25.59 5.00
CA HIS A 154 2.94 25.68 5.26
C HIS A 154 3.56 24.30 5.51
N ALA A 155 2.86 23.41 6.24
CA ALA A 155 3.31 22.04 6.49
C ALA A 155 3.42 21.25 5.18
N TYR A 156 2.36 21.23 4.38
CA TYR A 156 2.37 20.52 3.09
C TYR A 156 3.37 21.12 2.09
N TYR A 157 3.56 22.45 2.12
CA TYR A 157 4.59 23.05 1.27
C TYR A 157 5.99 22.61 1.66
N ALA A 158 6.27 22.45 2.96
CA ALA A 158 7.53 21.88 3.43
C ALA A 158 7.73 20.42 2.97
N GLU A 159 6.67 19.60 2.98
CA GLU A 159 6.72 18.21 2.49
C GLU A 159 6.98 18.17 0.98
N ILE A 160 6.22 18.89 0.17
CA ILE A 160 6.39 18.98 -1.29
C ILE A 160 7.82 19.38 -1.66
N LEU A 161 8.36 20.43 -1.04
CA LEU A 161 9.74 20.87 -1.29
C LEU A 161 10.77 19.81 -0.86
N THR A 162 10.47 19.04 0.18
CA THR A 162 11.35 17.96 0.64
C THR A 162 11.36 16.82 -0.39
N ASP A 163 10.21 16.46 -0.95
CA ASP A 163 10.09 15.45 -1.99
C ASP A 163 10.76 15.88 -3.30
N GLU A 164 10.62 17.14 -3.69
CA GLU A 164 11.35 17.70 -4.82
C GLU A 164 12.87 17.62 -4.62
N TYR A 165 13.36 17.88 -3.41
CA TYR A 165 14.78 17.75 -3.08
C TYR A 165 15.24 16.30 -3.15
N LEU A 166 14.51 15.35 -2.57
CA LEU A 166 14.86 13.93 -2.51
C LEU A 166 14.79 13.25 -3.88
N THR A 167 13.84 13.66 -4.73
CA THR A 167 13.70 13.12 -6.09
C THR A 167 14.67 13.73 -7.09
N GLY A 168 15.40 14.78 -6.69
CA GLY A 168 16.33 15.51 -7.55
C GLY A 168 15.68 16.47 -8.55
N SER A 169 14.37 16.69 -8.41
CA SER A 169 13.63 17.69 -9.22
C SER A 169 13.99 19.12 -8.79
N GLY A 170 14.29 19.31 -7.51
CA GLY A 170 14.73 20.56 -6.89
C GLY A 170 16.11 20.40 -6.22
N THR A 171 17.21 20.35 -6.98
CA THR A 171 18.57 20.11 -6.45
C THR A 171 19.21 21.31 -5.74
N SER A 172 18.52 22.45 -5.68
CA SER A 172 19.03 23.67 -5.04
C SER A 172 18.98 23.58 -3.53
N THR A 173 20.07 23.99 -2.87
CA THR A 173 20.10 24.23 -1.42
C THR A 173 18.99 25.18 -0.96
N ASP A 174 18.51 26.04 -1.87
CA ASP A 174 17.43 26.98 -1.60
C ASP A 174 16.09 26.31 -1.39
N VAL A 175 15.80 25.21 -2.13
CA VAL A 175 14.58 24.39 -1.93
C VAL A 175 14.55 23.84 -0.51
N LEU A 176 15.63 23.21 -0.07
CA LEU A 176 15.75 22.66 1.27
C LEU A 176 15.66 23.73 2.36
N ASN A 177 16.30 24.89 2.17
CA ASN A 177 16.21 26.00 3.11
C ASN A 177 14.78 26.56 3.20
N THR A 178 14.07 26.63 2.07
CA THR A 178 12.65 27.03 2.04
C THR A 178 11.79 26.01 2.80
N ALA A 179 11.95 24.71 2.55
CA ALA A 179 11.24 23.66 3.26
C ALA A 179 11.45 23.75 4.78
N ILE A 180 12.70 23.98 5.23
CA ILE A 180 13.02 24.20 6.65
C ILE A 180 12.29 25.42 7.21
N ALA A 181 12.20 26.51 6.46
CA ALA A 181 11.53 27.73 6.88
C ALA A 181 10.01 27.52 6.97
N GLU A 182 9.41 26.89 5.97
CA GLU A 182 7.97 26.60 5.93
C GLU A 182 7.55 25.69 7.09
N SER A 183 8.30 24.62 7.38
CA SER A 183 8.00 23.72 8.50
C SER A 183 8.08 24.43 9.87
N LYS A 184 8.99 25.40 10.04
CA LYS A 184 9.05 26.23 11.25
C LYS A 184 7.87 27.18 11.34
N THR A 185 7.45 27.76 10.20
CA THR A 185 6.27 28.62 10.13
C THR A 185 5.02 27.85 10.52
N ALA A 186 4.83 26.65 9.98
CA ALA A 186 3.72 25.76 10.33
C ALA A 186 3.62 25.53 11.86
N LEU A 187 4.73 25.14 12.50
CA LEU A 187 4.78 24.95 13.96
C LEU A 187 4.59 26.25 14.75
N THR A 188 5.02 27.41 14.21
CA THR A 188 4.80 28.69 14.88
C THR A 188 3.32 29.08 14.85
N LEU A 189 2.64 28.82 13.73
CA LEU A 189 1.22 29.10 13.55
C LEU A 189 0.34 28.11 14.33
N SER A 190 0.69 26.84 14.33
CA SER A 190 -0.06 25.80 15.01
C SER A 190 0.87 24.80 15.74
N PRO A 191 1.29 25.11 16.98
CA PRO A 191 2.24 24.28 17.74
C PRO A 191 1.73 22.91 18.15
N ASN A 192 0.44 22.64 17.98
CA ASN A 192 -0.20 21.36 18.28
C ASN A 192 -0.86 20.74 17.03
N SER A 193 -0.38 21.08 15.83
CA SER A 193 -0.84 20.46 14.59
C SER A 193 -0.08 19.16 14.34
N LEU A 194 -0.83 18.09 14.04
CA LEU A 194 -0.29 16.81 13.62
C LEU A 194 0.54 16.99 12.33
N GLU A 195 0.00 17.70 11.35
CA GLU A 195 0.61 17.98 10.06
C GLU A 195 1.91 18.78 10.21
N ALA A 196 1.92 19.80 11.08
CA ALA A 196 3.11 20.62 11.29
C ALA A 196 4.26 19.82 11.93
N HIS A 197 3.98 18.98 12.93
CA HIS A 197 4.99 18.10 13.53
C HIS A 197 5.47 17.04 12.55
N ARG A 198 4.57 16.44 11.76
CA ARG A 198 4.91 15.45 10.75
C ARG A 198 5.81 16.03 9.66
N ALA A 199 5.45 17.17 9.09
CA ALA A 199 6.27 17.87 8.10
C ALA A 199 7.64 18.25 8.65
N ARG A 200 7.70 18.73 9.92
CA ARG A 200 8.98 19.03 10.56
C ARG A 200 9.82 17.78 10.77
N GLY A 201 9.22 16.68 11.21
CA GLY A 201 9.88 15.38 11.34
C GLY A 201 10.47 14.91 10.01
N TYR A 202 9.69 14.99 8.93
CA TYR A 202 10.10 14.55 7.60
C TYR A 202 11.32 15.32 7.06
N ILE A 203 11.34 16.66 7.18
CA ILE A 203 12.50 17.41 6.71
C ILE A 203 13.75 17.18 7.58
N LEU A 204 13.57 16.94 8.88
CA LEU A 204 14.68 16.58 9.76
C LEU A 204 15.25 15.22 9.40
N GLU A 205 14.43 14.26 9.05
CA GLU A 205 14.84 12.95 8.52
C GLU A 205 15.61 13.12 7.20
N ALA A 206 15.06 13.85 6.23
CA ALA A 206 15.70 14.11 4.95
C ALA A 206 17.08 14.80 5.08
N THR A 207 17.29 15.54 6.15
CA THR A 207 18.58 16.20 6.48
C THR A 207 19.49 15.37 7.40
N GLY A 208 19.09 14.14 7.75
CA GLY A 208 19.87 13.22 8.61
C GLY A 208 19.85 13.55 10.10
N ASN A 209 18.94 14.45 10.54
CA ASN A 209 18.78 14.84 11.94
C ASN A 209 17.79 13.91 12.64
N TYR A 210 18.08 12.61 12.68
CA TYR A 210 17.17 11.55 13.12
C TYR A 210 16.66 11.73 14.57
N GLU A 211 17.53 12.14 15.52
CA GLU A 211 17.08 12.36 16.91
C GLU A 211 16.08 13.50 17.05
N GLU A 212 16.21 14.55 16.23
CA GLU A 212 15.25 15.66 16.22
C GLU A 212 13.97 15.27 15.49
N SER A 213 14.09 14.52 14.39
CA SER A 213 12.97 13.93 13.68
C SER A 213 12.11 13.07 14.61
N ILE A 214 12.72 12.17 15.39
CA ILE A 214 12.02 11.36 16.39
C ILE A 214 11.24 12.22 17.38
N ARG A 215 11.81 13.33 17.86
CA ARG A 215 11.10 14.23 18.80
C ARG A 215 9.84 14.84 18.18
N GLU A 216 9.93 15.23 16.91
CA GLU A 216 8.78 15.80 16.21
C GLU A 216 7.71 14.73 15.92
N TYR A 217 8.09 13.55 15.45
CA TYR A 217 7.13 12.46 15.26
C TYR A 217 6.52 11.96 16.58
N GLN A 218 7.28 11.99 17.70
CA GLN A 218 6.71 11.72 19.02
C GLN A 218 5.74 12.83 19.48
N ALA A 219 5.92 14.05 19.03
CA ALA A 219 4.92 15.11 19.28
C ALA A 219 3.66 14.90 18.45
N ALA A 220 3.80 14.47 17.19
CA ALA A 220 2.69 14.04 16.34
C ALA A 220 1.93 12.84 16.95
N ASP A 221 2.64 11.83 17.43
CA ASP A 221 2.11 10.64 18.10
C ASP A 221 1.28 10.98 19.35
N LYS A 222 1.72 11.96 20.14
CA LYS A 222 0.95 12.45 21.29
C LYS A 222 -0.35 13.15 20.93
N ILE A 223 -0.45 13.71 19.74
CA ILE A 223 -1.68 14.36 19.25
C ILE A 223 -2.66 13.28 18.78
N ASN A 224 -2.17 12.29 18.03
CA ASN A 224 -2.93 11.15 17.62
C ASN A 224 -2.01 9.92 17.45
N ASP A 225 -2.10 8.97 18.39
CA ASP A 225 -1.32 7.74 18.46
C ASP A 225 -1.84 6.62 17.53
N ASN A 226 -2.83 6.95 16.69
CA ASN A 226 -3.46 6.00 15.79
C ASN A 226 -3.20 6.34 14.30
N ILE A 227 -2.10 7.01 14.01
CA ILE A 227 -1.66 7.33 12.65
C ILE A 227 -0.52 6.39 12.25
N GLU A 228 -0.81 5.48 11.32
CA GLU A 228 0.15 4.48 10.82
C GLU A 228 1.47 5.11 10.33
N ASP A 229 1.38 6.16 9.49
CA ASP A 229 2.53 6.85 8.92
C ASP A 229 3.50 7.37 10.00
N VAL A 230 2.99 7.95 11.07
CA VAL A 230 3.83 8.45 12.19
C VAL A 230 4.68 7.32 12.80
N HIS A 231 4.11 6.13 12.99
CA HIS A 231 4.84 4.97 13.50
C HIS A 231 5.82 4.41 12.47
N LEU A 232 5.50 4.43 11.17
CA LEU A 232 6.43 4.03 10.11
C LEU A 232 7.66 4.96 10.10
N GLN A 233 7.45 6.26 10.23
CA GLN A 233 8.54 7.23 10.27
C GLN A 233 9.36 7.14 11.57
N LEU A 234 8.72 7.00 12.73
CA LEU A 234 9.42 6.73 13.99
C LEU A 234 10.31 5.49 13.88
N GLY A 235 9.77 4.38 13.37
CA GLY A 235 10.52 3.15 13.18
C GLY A 235 11.68 3.32 12.21
N SER A 236 11.50 4.06 11.11
CA SER A 236 12.55 4.36 10.13
C SER A 236 13.69 5.17 10.73
N ASN A 237 13.36 6.20 11.51
CA ASN A 237 14.36 7.04 12.20
C ASN A 237 15.10 6.26 13.31
N TYR A 238 14.41 5.41 14.10
CA TYR A 238 15.08 4.53 15.06
C TYR A 238 16.01 3.54 14.37
N ARG A 239 15.60 2.99 13.23
CA ARG A 239 16.44 2.09 12.43
C ARG A 239 17.68 2.82 11.91
N ALA A 240 17.57 4.05 11.45
CA ALA A 240 18.68 4.88 10.99
C ALA A 240 19.71 5.14 12.11
N LEU A 241 19.25 5.27 13.35
CA LEU A 241 20.12 5.39 14.54
C LEU A 241 20.66 4.06 15.06
N GLY A 242 20.29 2.91 14.45
CA GLY A 242 20.67 1.58 14.91
C GLY A 242 19.89 1.08 16.13
N SER A 243 18.83 1.76 16.52
CA SER A 243 17.93 1.37 17.62
C SER A 243 16.87 0.37 17.12
N TYR A 244 17.34 -0.81 16.70
CA TYR A 244 16.52 -1.79 15.95
C TYR A 244 15.32 -2.32 16.73
N ASP A 245 15.44 -2.52 18.06
CA ASP A 245 14.33 -2.98 18.89
C ASP A 245 13.19 -1.96 18.90
N GLN A 246 13.51 -0.66 19.04
CA GLN A 246 12.54 0.42 19.00
C GLN A 246 11.92 0.56 17.59
N ALA A 247 12.73 0.38 16.53
CA ALA A 247 12.23 0.37 15.17
C ALA A 247 11.19 -0.73 14.94
N VAL A 248 11.47 -1.96 15.39
CA VAL A 248 10.52 -3.08 15.29
C VAL A 248 9.26 -2.85 16.12
N GLU A 249 9.37 -2.21 17.29
CA GLU A 249 8.21 -1.86 18.12
C GLU A 249 7.29 -0.88 17.37
N GLU A 250 7.84 0.21 16.81
CA GLU A 250 7.05 1.22 16.10
C GLU A 250 6.43 0.64 14.81
N PHE A 251 7.19 -0.11 14.01
CA PHE A 251 6.64 -0.81 12.85
C PHE A 251 5.54 -1.82 13.25
N GLY A 252 5.66 -2.46 14.43
CA GLY A 252 4.64 -3.34 14.97
C GLY A 252 3.33 -2.60 15.30
N LYS A 253 3.41 -1.36 15.81
CA LYS A 253 2.25 -0.50 16.01
C LYS A 253 1.62 -0.14 14.67
N ALA A 254 2.41 0.28 13.67
CA ALA A 254 1.93 0.55 12.32
C ALA A 254 1.19 -0.65 11.72
N ASN A 255 1.75 -1.85 11.82
CA ASN A 255 1.10 -3.08 11.34
C ASN A 255 -0.21 -3.41 12.09
N THR A 256 -0.33 -2.99 13.35
CA THR A 256 -1.56 -3.18 14.12
C THR A 256 -2.67 -2.23 13.67
N LEU A 257 -2.28 -1.00 13.29
CA LEU A 257 -3.20 0.02 12.78
C LEU A 257 -3.71 -0.32 11.37
N ASN A 258 -2.82 -0.81 10.51
CA ASN A 258 -3.15 -1.20 9.14
C ASN A 258 -2.52 -2.55 8.75
N PRO A 259 -3.12 -3.68 9.14
CA PRO A 259 -2.57 -5.01 8.81
C PRO A 259 -2.62 -5.36 7.31
N ALA A 260 -3.37 -4.59 6.52
CA ALA A 260 -3.48 -4.80 5.07
C ALA A 260 -2.32 -4.17 4.29
N ASP A 261 -1.65 -3.16 4.85
CA ASP A 261 -0.45 -2.57 4.26
C ASP A 261 0.77 -3.46 4.53
N PRO A 262 1.48 -3.94 3.51
CA PRO A 262 2.67 -4.77 3.66
C PRO A 262 3.88 -4.00 4.18
N THR A 263 3.88 -2.67 4.16
CA THR A 263 5.05 -1.80 4.41
C THR A 263 5.67 -2.05 5.77
N ALA A 264 4.87 -2.10 6.83
CA ALA A 264 5.37 -2.35 8.16
C ALA A 264 6.09 -3.72 8.27
N ASN A 265 5.46 -4.77 7.75
CA ASN A 265 6.06 -6.12 7.74
C ASN A 265 7.35 -6.18 6.90
N LEU A 266 7.40 -5.49 5.75
CA LEU A 266 8.58 -5.34 4.92
C LEU A 266 9.74 -4.67 5.71
N LEU A 267 9.44 -3.58 6.42
CA LEU A 267 10.43 -2.84 7.20
C LEU A 267 10.93 -3.65 8.41
N ILE A 268 10.05 -4.38 9.10
CA ILE A 268 10.44 -5.30 10.19
C ILE A 268 11.34 -6.40 9.64
N SER A 269 10.99 -7.02 8.52
CA SER A 269 11.79 -8.04 7.85
C SER A 269 13.21 -7.55 7.59
N ARG A 270 13.36 -6.39 6.98
CA ARG A 270 14.66 -5.77 6.69
C ARG A 270 15.44 -5.39 7.95
N THR A 271 14.74 -4.98 9.00
CA THR A 271 15.35 -4.66 10.31
C THR A 271 15.93 -5.91 10.94
N TYR A 272 15.17 -7.02 10.97
CA TYR A 272 15.67 -8.30 11.48
C TYR A 272 16.84 -8.85 10.63
N ALA A 273 16.81 -8.69 9.32
CA ALA A 273 17.92 -9.08 8.45
C ALA A 273 19.21 -8.30 8.77
N THR A 274 19.09 -7.00 9.09
CA THR A 274 20.23 -6.15 9.46
C THR A 274 20.92 -6.64 10.75
N VAL A 275 20.17 -7.19 11.71
CA VAL A 275 20.71 -7.72 12.97
C VAL A 275 21.04 -9.21 12.90
N GLY A 276 20.89 -9.86 11.73
CA GLY A 276 21.21 -11.27 11.52
C GLY A 276 20.15 -12.27 11.98
N GLU A 277 18.96 -11.80 12.35
CA GLU A 277 17.82 -12.62 12.77
C GLU A 277 17.03 -13.13 11.56
N TYR A 278 17.70 -13.88 10.67
CA TYR A 278 17.19 -14.20 9.34
C TYR A 278 15.88 -15.02 9.36
N ALA A 279 15.69 -15.91 10.33
CA ALA A 279 14.45 -16.67 10.45
C ALA A 279 13.24 -15.76 10.73
N LYS A 280 13.41 -14.72 11.57
CA LYS A 280 12.35 -13.72 11.78
C LYS A 280 12.17 -12.84 10.54
N ALA A 281 13.28 -12.47 9.88
CA ALA A 281 13.20 -11.70 8.63
C ALA A 281 12.35 -12.42 7.57
N VAL A 282 12.51 -13.73 7.41
CA VAL A 282 11.69 -14.56 6.53
C VAL A 282 10.21 -14.50 6.94
N GLN A 283 9.90 -14.73 8.23
CA GLN A 283 8.53 -14.75 8.74
C GLN A 283 7.78 -13.44 8.43
N TYR A 284 8.44 -12.29 8.63
CA TYR A 284 7.81 -10.99 8.33
C TYR A 284 7.76 -10.70 6.83
N ALA A 285 8.74 -11.15 6.05
CA ALA A 285 8.68 -11.06 4.58
C ALA A 285 7.52 -11.90 4.01
N GLU A 286 7.30 -13.12 4.52
CA GLU A 286 6.14 -13.96 4.16
C GLU A 286 4.82 -13.25 4.50
N SER A 287 4.76 -12.57 5.67
CA SER A 287 3.59 -11.80 6.07
C SER A 287 3.32 -10.64 5.12
N ALA A 288 4.36 -9.94 4.65
CA ALA A 288 4.25 -8.88 3.67
C ALA A 288 3.74 -9.40 2.32
N VAL A 289 4.29 -10.50 1.82
CA VAL A 289 3.84 -11.16 0.57
C VAL A 289 2.40 -11.64 0.70
N LYS A 290 1.99 -12.15 1.87
CA LYS A 290 0.61 -12.59 2.10
C LYS A 290 -0.40 -11.45 2.01
N ALA A 291 -0.03 -10.23 2.40
CA ALA A 291 -0.89 -9.06 2.26
C ALA A 291 -1.09 -8.66 0.79
N VAL A 292 -0.01 -8.69 -0.03
CA VAL A 292 -0.05 -8.36 -1.46
C VAL A 292 0.76 -9.38 -2.26
N PRO A 293 0.17 -10.56 -2.57
CA PRO A 293 0.89 -11.68 -3.18
C PRO A 293 1.39 -11.44 -4.61
N SER A 294 0.88 -10.43 -5.30
CA SER A 294 1.27 -10.11 -6.68
C SER A 294 2.35 -9.01 -6.77
N ASP A 295 2.80 -8.45 -5.65
CA ASP A 295 3.85 -7.42 -5.66
C ASP A 295 5.24 -8.05 -5.81
N PRO A 296 5.90 -7.83 -6.95
CA PRO A 296 7.20 -8.41 -7.20
C PRO A 296 8.32 -7.86 -6.30
N ASN A 297 8.16 -6.67 -5.69
CA ASN A 297 9.13 -6.12 -4.75
C ASN A 297 9.10 -6.87 -3.40
N LEU A 298 7.90 -7.22 -2.92
CA LEU A 298 7.75 -8.02 -1.71
C LEU A 298 8.28 -9.44 -1.91
N ILE A 299 7.97 -10.03 -3.07
CA ILE A 299 8.46 -11.36 -3.46
C ILE A 299 9.99 -11.35 -3.58
N GLY A 300 10.58 -10.32 -4.22
CA GLY A 300 12.03 -10.16 -4.31
C GLY A 300 12.69 -10.04 -2.95
N ASN A 301 12.10 -9.24 -2.05
CA ASN A 301 12.58 -9.14 -0.66
C ASN A 301 12.53 -10.50 0.07
N LEU A 302 11.42 -11.25 -0.07
CA LEU A 302 11.28 -12.58 0.52
C LEU A 302 12.38 -13.51 0.01
N GLY A 303 12.66 -13.50 -1.29
CA GLY A 303 13.73 -14.29 -1.88
C GLY A 303 15.13 -13.94 -1.34
N VAL A 304 15.40 -12.65 -1.05
CA VAL A 304 16.64 -12.21 -0.36
C VAL A 304 16.67 -12.71 1.08
N MET A 305 15.55 -12.69 1.80
CA MET A 305 15.48 -13.20 3.18
C MET A 305 15.71 -14.72 3.22
N TYR A 306 15.12 -15.49 2.32
CA TYR A 306 15.42 -16.93 2.19
C TYR A 306 16.89 -17.20 1.87
N TYR A 307 17.52 -16.42 0.98
CA TYR A 307 18.94 -16.53 0.70
C TYR A 307 19.77 -16.30 1.97
N SER A 308 19.47 -15.27 2.72
CA SER A 308 20.16 -14.92 3.96
C SER A 308 19.98 -15.99 5.04
N ASN A 309 18.83 -16.68 5.05
CA ASN A 309 18.53 -17.81 5.93
C ASN A 309 19.11 -19.16 5.41
N VAL A 310 19.83 -19.14 4.26
CA VAL A 310 20.43 -20.32 3.60
C VAL A 310 19.37 -21.29 2.99
N ASP A 311 18.15 -20.85 2.82
CA ASP A 311 17.05 -21.60 2.18
C ASP A 311 17.04 -21.38 0.66
N TRP A 312 18.08 -21.88 -0.01
CA TRP A 312 18.31 -21.59 -1.44
C TRP A 312 17.21 -22.09 -2.37
N SER A 313 16.51 -23.16 -1.98
CA SER A 313 15.39 -23.70 -2.75
C SER A 313 14.22 -22.72 -2.84
N ASP A 314 13.88 -22.08 -1.74
CA ASP A 314 12.81 -21.11 -1.67
C ASP A 314 13.29 -19.74 -2.20
N ALA A 315 14.55 -19.39 -1.93
CA ALA A 315 15.15 -18.18 -2.47
C ALA A 315 15.08 -18.14 -4.02
N ILE A 316 15.44 -19.25 -4.69
CA ILE A 316 15.43 -19.27 -6.16
C ILE A 316 14.01 -19.18 -6.74
N LYS A 317 13.02 -19.79 -6.07
CA LYS A 317 11.62 -19.74 -6.47
C LYS A 317 11.12 -18.29 -6.46
N GLU A 318 11.28 -17.60 -5.33
CA GLU A 318 10.78 -16.24 -5.14
C GLU A 318 11.55 -15.22 -6.00
N LEU A 319 12.89 -15.28 -6.03
CA LEU A 319 13.69 -14.38 -6.88
C LEU A 319 13.41 -14.58 -8.36
N SER A 320 13.22 -15.83 -8.82
CA SER A 320 12.83 -16.09 -10.19
C SER A 320 11.46 -15.51 -10.52
N LEU A 321 10.49 -15.64 -9.62
CA LEU A 321 9.14 -15.09 -9.79
C LEU A 321 9.17 -13.56 -9.84
N ALA A 322 9.92 -12.90 -8.96
CA ALA A 322 10.04 -11.44 -8.97
C ALA A 322 10.70 -10.91 -10.24
N ILE A 323 11.81 -11.53 -10.67
CA ILE A 323 12.64 -11.04 -11.79
C ILE A 323 12.04 -11.39 -13.14
N ASN A 324 11.56 -12.62 -13.32
CA ASN A 324 11.06 -13.09 -14.62
C ASN A 324 9.54 -12.93 -14.77
N GLY A 325 8.84 -12.65 -13.67
CA GLY A 325 7.39 -12.69 -13.62
C GLY A 325 6.87 -14.13 -13.66
N GLY A 326 5.55 -14.27 -13.61
CA GLY A 326 4.92 -15.59 -13.64
C GLY A 326 3.58 -15.60 -12.94
N THR A 327 3.30 -16.72 -12.30
CA THR A 327 2.06 -16.91 -11.53
C THR A 327 2.42 -17.51 -10.18
N THR A 328 1.86 -16.98 -9.12
CA THR A 328 1.99 -17.50 -7.76
C THR A 328 1.28 -18.85 -7.61
N ASP A 329 1.54 -19.57 -6.53
CA ASP A 329 0.91 -20.88 -6.29
C ASP A 329 -0.63 -20.78 -6.14
N ASP A 330 -1.15 -19.63 -5.72
CA ASP A 330 -2.58 -19.32 -5.61
C ASP A 330 -3.18 -18.72 -6.90
N GLY A 331 -2.40 -18.66 -7.98
CA GLY A 331 -2.87 -18.28 -9.33
C GLY A 331 -2.83 -16.78 -9.64
N GLN A 332 -2.21 -15.95 -8.81
CA GLN A 332 -2.08 -14.51 -9.07
C GLN A 332 -0.93 -14.24 -10.04
N LYS A 333 -1.14 -13.28 -10.94
CA LYS A 333 -0.14 -12.90 -11.93
C LYS A 333 0.85 -11.90 -11.32
N VAL A 334 2.14 -12.22 -11.42
CA VAL A 334 3.25 -11.35 -11.00
C VAL A 334 3.93 -10.78 -12.26
N THR A 335 4.10 -9.46 -12.27
CA THR A 335 4.81 -8.76 -13.36
C THR A 335 6.32 -8.78 -13.05
N SER A 336 7.15 -9.03 -14.08
CA SER A 336 8.61 -9.01 -13.92
C SER A 336 9.15 -7.63 -13.52
N ILE A 337 10.12 -7.58 -12.61
CA ILE A 337 10.88 -6.38 -12.28
C ILE A 337 12.06 -6.23 -13.25
N GLN A 338 12.21 -5.07 -13.84
CA GLN A 338 13.38 -4.73 -14.65
C GLN A 338 14.50 -4.18 -13.78
N LEU A 339 15.76 -4.55 -14.10
CA LEU A 339 16.93 -4.04 -13.39
C LEU A 339 17.07 -2.53 -13.62
N THR A 340 17.04 -1.78 -12.53
CA THR A 340 17.22 -0.33 -12.47
C THR A 340 18.39 0.01 -11.54
N THR A 341 18.58 1.29 -11.22
CA THR A 341 19.53 1.74 -10.20
C THR A 341 18.97 1.71 -8.77
N ASN A 342 17.72 1.29 -8.58
CA ASN A 342 17.14 1.10 -7.26
C ASN A 342 17.91 0.00 -6.52
N THR A 343 18.45 0.32 -5.35
CA THR A 343 19.35 -0.55 -4.58
C THR A 343 18.73 -1.89 -4.21
N HIS A 344 17.43 -1.92 -3.91
CA HIS A 344 16.72 -3.17 -3.59
C HIS A 344 16.51 -4.04 -4.83
N ILE A 345 16.17 -3.44 -5.97
CA ILE A 345 16.06 -4.18 -7.22
C ILE A 345 17.42 -4.76 -7.61
N VAL A 346 18.48 -3.98 -7.48
CA VAL A 346 19.86 -4.43 -7.72
C VAL A 346 20.20 -5.60 -6.80
N GLU A 347 19.80 -5.53 -5.52
CA GLU A 347 19.96 -6.60 -4.53
C GLU A 347 19.27 -7.90 -4.96
N TYR A 348 18.04 -7.83 -5.48
CA TYR A 348 17.34 -9.02 -5.97
C TYR A 348 18.13 -9.72 -7.10
N TYR A 349 18.66 -8.94 -8.04
CA TYR A 349 19.37 -9.47 -9.18
C TYR A 349 20.70 -10.13 -8.79
N TYR A 350 21.56 -9.47 -7.97
CA TYR A 350 22.82 -10.11 -7.59
C TYR A 350 22.61 -11.30 -6.65
N THR A 351 21.60 -11.25 -5.79
CA THR A 351 21.22 -12.38 -4.94
C THR A 351 20.71 -13.54 -5.78
N TYR A 352 19.94 -13.28 -6.82
CA TYR A 352 19.51 -14.33 -7.77
C TYR A 352 20.71 -14.99 -8.45
N ALA A 353 21.70 -14.22 -8.90
CA ALA A 353 22.92 -14.76 -9.46
C ALA A 353 23.68 -15.65 -8.46
N LEU A 354 23.77 -15.23 -7.19
CA LEU A 354 24.41 -16.00 -6.12
C LEU A 354 23.67 -17.33 -5.84
N VAL A 355 22.35 -17.29 -5.72
CA VAL A 355 21.53 -18.50 -5.51
C VAL A 355 21.70 -19.48 -6.66
N LEU A 356 21.64 -19.00 -7.90
CA LEU A 356 21.86 -19.83 -9.10
C LEU A 356 23.25 -20.49 -9.08
N ALA A 357 24.29 -19.74 -8.68
CA ALA A 357 25.65 -20.23 -8.57
C ALA A 357 25.79 -21.32 -7.48
N HIS A 358 25.18 -21.11 -6.31
CA HIS A 358 25.14 -22.11 -5.23
C HIS A 358 24.40 -23.40 -5.64
N LEU A 359 23.37 -23.29 -6.48
CA LEU A 359 22.62 -24.42 -7.01
C LEU A 359 23.25 -25.05 -8.26
N ASN A 360 24.50 -24.69 -8.62
CA ASN A 360 25.21 -25.16 -9.82
C ASN A 360 24.53 -24.80 -11.16
N ARG A 361 23.62 -23.84 -11.18
CA ARG A 361 22.98 -23.32 -12.41
C ARG A 361 23.86 -22.24 -13.04
N CYS A 362 25.12 -22.57 -13.32
CA CYS A 362 26.16 -21.62 -13.65
C CYS A 362 25.91 -20.86 -14.98
N SER A 363 25.26 -21.48 -15.95
CA SER A 363 24.93 -20.81 -17.20
C SER A 363 24.03 -19.57 -16.96
N GLU A 364 23.03 -19.74 -16.13
CA GLU A 364 22.09 -18.67 -15.78
C GLU A 364 22.72 -17.67 -14.82
N ALA A 365 23.46 -18.15 -13.81
CA ALA A 365 24.17 -17.29 -12.87
C ALA A 365 25.10 -16.29 -13.58
N LEU A 366 25.87 -16.78 -14.57
CA LEU A 366 26.78 -15.93 -15.34
C LEU A 366 26.06 -14.87 -16.15
N GLN A 367 24.91 -15.19 -16.76
CA GLN A 367 24.11 -14.24 -17.52
C GLN A 367 23.59 -13.11 -16.61
N ILE A 368 23.02 -13.45 -15.45
CA ILE A 368 22.52 -12.46 -14.52
C ILE A 368 23.66 -11.62 -13.91
N ALA A 369 24.78 -12.25 -13.52
CA ALA A 369 25.93 -11.53 -12.98
C ALA A 369 26.51 -10.52 -14.01
N GLN A 370 26.63 -10.91 -15.28
CA GLN A 370 27.07 -10.03 -16.37
C GLN A 370 26.09 -8.89 -16.63
N LEU A 371 24.77 -9.16 -16.53
CA LEU A 371 23.74 -8.14 -16.63
C LEU A 371 23.88 -7.09 -15.54
N VAL A 372 24.06 -7.50 -14.27
CA VAL A 372 24.32 -6.60 -13.13
C VAL A 372 25.58 -5.75 -13.40
N GLN A 373 26.71 -6.38 -13.75
CA GLN A 373 27.96 -5.68 -14.01
C GLN A 373 27.88 -4.66 -15.15
N SER A 374 27.07 -4.93 -16.16
CA SER A 374 26.90 -4.04 -17.32
C SER A 374 25.93 -2.89 -17.06
N ARG A 375 24.90 -3.10 -16.24
CA ARG A 375 23.82 -2.12 -16.05
C ARG A 375 24.07 -1.18 -14.87
N VAL A 376 24.77 -1.66 -13.82
CA VAL A 376 25.02 -0.88 -12.58
C VAL A 376 26.51 -0.90 -12.20
N PRO A 377 27.42 -0.52 -13.12
CA PRO A 377 28.87 -0.61 -12.89
C PRO A 377 29.39 0.31 -11.78
N SER A 378 28.63 1.32 -11.40
CA SER A 378 28.97 2.25 -10.31
C SER A 378 28.61 1.71 -8.92
N ASP A 379 27.79 0.66 -8.80
CA ASP A 379 27.43 0.04 -7.55
C ASP A 379 28.53 -0.97 -7.13
N ALA A 380 29.36 -0.58 -6.16
CA ALA A 380 30.47 -1.40 -5.69
C ALA A 380 30.01 -2.72 -5.02
N THR A 381 28.88 -2.70 -4.32
CA THR A 381 28.29 -3.90 -3.70
C THR A 381 27.80 -4.86 -4.77
N ALA A 382 27.06 -4.39 -5.74
CA ALA A 382 26.56 -5.19 -6.85
C ALA A 382 27.70 -5.80 -7.66
N MET A 383 28.74 -5.03 -7.95
CA MET A 383 29.95 -5.52 -8.65
C MET A 383 30.66 -6.62 -7.86
N THR A 384 30.76 -6.47 -6.54
CA THR A 384 31.38 -7.47 -5.66
C THR A 384 30.57 -8.76 -5.64
N GLN A 385 29.26 -8.68 -5.43
CA GLN A 385 28.37 -9.83 -5.34
C GLN A 385 28.21 -10.56 -6.69
N ALA A 386 28.11 -9.83 -7.79
CA ALA A 386 28.09 -10.43 -9.13
C ALA A 386 29.42 -11.16 -9.41
N SER A 387 30.57 -10.60 -9.01
CA SER A 387 31.86 -11.26 -9.14
C SER A 387 31.98 -12.51 -8.26
N ALA A 388 31.40 -12.50 -7.06
CA ALA A 388 31.34 -13.67 -6.18
C ALA A 388 30.53 -14.81 -6.83
N ALA A 389 29.38 -14.53 -7.45
CA ALA A 389 28.61 -15.53 -8.19
C ALA A 389 29.42 -16.17 -9.33
N ILE A 390 30.19 -15.35 -10.08
CA ILE A 390 31.07 -15.85 -11.14
C ILE A 390 32.17 -16.77 -10.56
N GLN A 391 32.80 -16.38 -9.45
CA GLN A 391 33.84 -17.18 -8.79
C GLN A 391 33.33 -18.52 -8.27
N ILE A 392 32.13 -18.54 -7.67
CA ILE A 392 31.46 -19.77 -7.23
C ILE A 392 31.31 -20.72 -8.44
N CYS A 393 30.82 -20.23 -9.56
CA CYS A 393 30.63 -21.00 -10.76
C CYS A 393 31.96 -21.51 -11.36
N GLN A 394 33.00 -20.69 -11.38
CA GLN A 394 34.33 -21.13 -11.83
C GLN A 394 34.90 -22.25 -10.97
N LYS A 395 34.72 -22.15 -9.65
CA LYS A 395 35.15 -23.19 -8.70
C LYS A 395 34.36 -24.48 -8.91
N ASN A 396 33.04 -24.38 -9.10
CA ASN A 396 32.19 -25.56 -9.31
C ASN A 396 32.52 -26.29 -10.62
N LEU A 397 32.80 -25.53 -11.69
CA LEU A 397 33.22 -26.09 -12.97
C LEU A 397 34.59 -26.77 -12.90
N ALA A 398 35.55 -26.18 -12.13
CA ALA A 398 36.90 -26.76 -11.93
C ALA A 398 36.87 -28.03 -11.07
N SER A 399 35.88 -28.15 -10.15
CA SER A 399 35.70 -29.32 -9.29
C SER A 399 34.91 -30.45 -9.92
N SER A 400 34.25 -30.21 -11.07
CA SER A 400 33.52 -31.25 -11.78
C SER A 400 34.50 -32.22 -12.41
N PRO A 401 34.40 -33.56 -12.18
CA PRO A 401 35.34 -34.51 -12.77
C PRO A 401 35.24 -34.40 -14.30
N THR A 402 36.40 -34.15 -14.91
CA THR A 402 36.55 -34.18 -16.36
C THR A 402 35.98 -35.51 -16.88
N PRO A 403 35.04 -35.53 -17.84
CA PRO A 403 34.56 -36.79 -18.39
C PRO A 403 35.74 -37.54 -18.97
N THR A 404 36.04 -38.69 -18.37
CA THR A 404 37.09 -39.59 -18.88
C THR A 404 36.79 -39.86 -20.34
N PRO A 405 37.73 -39.64 -21.28
CA PRO A 405 37.50 -39.95 -22.68
C PRO A 405 37.16 -41.42 -22.80
N VAL A 406 35.93 -41.71 -23.19
CA VAL A 406 35.49 -43.09 -23.51
C VAL A 406 36.33 -43.53 -24.70
N SER A 407 37.25 -44.46 -24.44
CA SER A 407 38.06 -45.11 -25.45
C SER A 407 37.14 -45.68 -26.50
N SER A 408 37.20 -45.14 -27.70
CA SER A 408 36.40 -45.56 -28.85
C SER A 408 36.83 -47.00 -29.25
N SER A 409 36.12 -48.01 -28.78
CA SER A 409 36.10 -49.27 -29.45
C SER A 409 35.38 -49.14 -30.78
N LYS A 410 36.11 -49.41 -31.86
CA LYS A 410 35.59 -49.41 -33.25
C LYS A 410 34.46 -50.44 -33.38
N GLY A 411 33.24 -49.99 -33.42
CA GLY A 411 32.03 -50.72 -33.75
C GLY A 411 31.31 -50.03 -34.92
N LYS A 412 31.03 -50.76 -35.98
CA LYS A 412 30.55 -50.36 -37.29
C LYS A 412 29.31 -49.45 -37.25
N THR A 413 29.37 -48.48 -38.12
CA THR A 413 28.37 -47.49 -38.50
C THR A 413 27.03 -48.06 -39.02
N THR A 414 25.92 -47.44 -38.58
CA THR A 414 24.77 -47.15 -39.42
C THR A 414 24.27 -45.73 -39.07
N PRO A 415 23.98 -44.87 -40.06
CA PRO A 415 23.56 -43.51 -39.78
C PRO A 415 22.05 -43.43 -39.57
N VAL A 416 21.61 -42.89 -38.44
CA VAL A 416 20.23 -42.42 -38.28
C VAL A 416 20.30 -40.89 -38.17
N SER A 417 19.79 -40.27 -39.20
CA SER A 417 19.55 -38.84 -39.27
C SER A 417 18.38 -38.48 -38.36
N SER A 418 18.60 -37.58 -37.42
CA SER A 418 17.53 -36.84 -36.79
C SER A 418 18.00 -35.39 -36.54
N ALA A 419 17.59 -34.51 -37.43
CA ALA A 419 17.75 -33.10 -37.30
C ALA A 419 16.82 -32.58 -36.16
N VAL A 420 17.43 -32.06 -35.11
CA VAL A 420 16.72 -31.21 -34.13
C VAL A 420 17.04 -29.77 -34.47
N THR A 421 16.08 -29.11 -35.09
CA THR A 421 16.11 -27.67 -35.33
C THR A 421 15.82 -26.94 -34.03
N SER A 422 16.84 -26.28 -33.48
CA SER A 422 16.67 -25.27 -32.44
C SER A 422 16.22 -23.96 -33.07
N THR A 423 14.98 -23.57 -32.79
CA THR A 423 14.45 -22.24 -33.16
C THR A 423 14.97 -21.21 -32.16
N PRO A 424 15.59 -20.09 -32.61
CA PRO A 424 15.96 -19.00 -31.73
C PRO A 424 14.71 -18.18 -31.36
N ILE A 425 14.62 -17.83 -30.09
CA ILE A 425 13.60 -16.93 -29.53
C ILE A 425 13.90 -15.51 -30.04
N PRO A 426 12.95 -14.77 -30.63
CA PRO A 426 13.20 -13.41 -31.11
C PRO A 426 13.30 -12.43 -29.95
N LEU A 427 14.37 -11.59 -29.95
CA LEU A 427 14.48 -10.38 -29.15
C LEU A 427 13.37 -9.40 -29.55
N ALA A 428 12.59 -8.95 -28.59
CA ALA A 428 11.66 -7.84 -28.79
C ALA A 428 12.43 -6.54 -28.94
N THR A 429 12.24 -5.87 -30.07
CA THR A 429 12.70 -4.51 -30.33
C THR A 429 11.79 -3.51 -29.64
N PRO A 430 12.31 -2.43 -29.04
CA PRO A 430 11.49 -1.36 -28.51
C PRO A 430 10.93 -0.53 -29.65
N THR A 431 9.63 -0.29 -29.64
CA THR A 431 8.94 0.71 -30.46
C THR A 431 9.00 2.09 -29.80
N PRO A 432 9.02 3.17 -30.60
CA PRO A 432 9.30 4.53 -30.18
C PRO A 432 8.23 5.17 -29.30
#